data_df6355cc7bde94aa46565f7ea8e223e4
#
_entry.id   df6355cc7bde94aa46565f7ea8e223e4
#
_cell.length_a   1.000
_cell.length_b   1.000
_cell.length_c   1.000
_cell.angle_alpha   90.00
_cell.angle_beta   90.00
_cell.angle_gamma   90.00
#
_symmetry.space_group_name_H-M   'P 1'
#
loop_
_entity.id
_entity.type
_entity.pdbx_description
1 polymer ?
#
loop_
_entity_poly.entity_id
_entity_poly.type
_entity_poly.pdbx_seq_one_letter_code
_entity_poly.pdbx_strand_id
1 'polypeptide(L)'
;VPAGFHFSREFDGSMRLFCCAGCLAVADTIISSNLADYYRFRTEPAAKANAMPDSLRVELANFDAPDVLADVSRKQGELTEIELSLSGISCAACAWLIEKQLRQLPAVHQVNVNSTTQRCHLVWHSEQTPLSEVLASLTKIGYQASPFVADKEEQQFKAELSRFLKRLAVSGIMSMQVMMLAVALYFGDYSGIEASHQGYLRWISLFLTLPVVLYAALPF
;
A
#
# COMPACT_ATOMS: atom_id res chain seq x y z
N VAL A 1 -3.72 27.71 4.76
CA VAL A 1 -4.05 27.48 6.17
C VAL A 1 -5.46 28.02 6.38
N PRO A 2 -6.44 27.22 6.89
CA PRO A 2 -7.78 27.74 7.18
C PRO A 2 -7.71 28.92 8.16
N ALA A 3 -8.45 29.98 7.89
CA ALA A 3 -8.52 31.15 8.76
C ALA A 3 -9.10 30.74 10.14
N GLY A 4 -8.30 30.85 11.20
CA GLY A 4 -8.75 30.61 12.59
C GLY A 4 -7.85 29.71 13.45
N PHE A 5 -6.81 29.07 12.93
CA PHE A 5 -5.87 28.28 13.71
C PHE A 5 -4.48 28.88 13.69
N HIS A 6 -4.05 29.43 14.84
CA HIS A 6 -2.75 30.09 14.97
C HIS A 6 -1.73 29.17 15.65
N PHE A 7 -1.39 28.06 15.00
CA PHE A 7 -0.20 27.32 15.36
C PHE A 7 0.97 27.93 14.60
N SER A 8 1.74 28.77 15.27
CA SER A 8 2.91 29.42 14.68
C SER A 8 4.13 29.19 15.56
N ARG A 9 5.27 29.04 14.95
CA ARG A 9 6.56 28.97 15.62
C ARG A 9 7.65 29.57 14.75
N GLU A 10 8.63 30.18 15.39
CA GLU A 10 9.79 30.71 14.74
C GLU A 10 10.81 29.61 14.47
N PHE A 11 11.18 29.45 13.20
CA PHE A 11 12.22 28.57 12.76
C PHE A 11 13.16 29.31 11.83
N ASP A 12 14.46 29.25 12.11
CA ASP A 12 15.50 29.83 11.29
C ASP A 12 15.27 31.33 11.01
N GLY A 13 14.86 32.08 12.07
CA GLY A 13 14.56 33.50 11.98
C GLY A 13 13.27 33.85 11.21
N SER A 14 12.46 32.89 10.83
CA SER A 14 11.19 33.10 10.13
C SER A 14 10.01 32.49 10.88
N MET A 15 8.89 33.25 11.00
CA MET A 15 7.64 32.75 11.58
C MET A 15 6.93 31.84 10.57
N ARG A 16 6.72 30.58 10.93
CA ARG A 16 6.00 29.62 10.07
C ARG A 16 4.66 29.23 10.70
N LEU A 17 3.64 29.12 9.84
CA LEU A 17 2.28 28.75 10.24
C LEU A 17 2.02 27.27 9.94
N PHE A 18 1.35 26.60 10.87
CA PHE A 18 0.99 25.18 10.77
C PHE A 18 -0.52 25.02 10.78
N CYS A 19 -1.03 23.99 10.10
CA CYS A 19 -2.47 23.73 9.99
C CYS A 19 -3.09 23.12 11.27
N CYS A 20 -2.27 22.51 12.14
CA CYS A 20 -2.72 21.90 13.40
C CYS A 20 -1.53 21.70 14.35
N ALA A 21 -1.85 21.38 15.60
CA ALA A 21 -0.85 21.08 16.63
C ALA A 21 0.04 19.87 16.29
N GLY A 22 -0.52 18.86 15.60
CA GLY A 22 0.23 17.68 15.15
C GLY A 22 1.32 18.05 14.12
N CYS A 23 1.01 18.89 13.14
CA CYS A 23 1.99 19.37 12.18
C CYS A 23 3.09 20.25 12.83
N LEU A 24 2.73 21.01 13.85
CA LEU A 24 3.71 21.77 14.64
C LEU A 24 4.64 20.82 15.42
N ALA A 25 4.10 19.81 16.08
CA ALA A 25 4.88 18.82 16.86
C ALA A 25 5.84 18.03 15.97
N VAL A 26 5.40 17.61 14.76
CA VAL A 26 6.27 16.94 13.78
C VAL A 26 7.39 17.87 13.33
N ALA A 27 7.07 19.12 13.02
CA ALA A 27 8.08 20.11 12.62
C ALA A 27 9.12 20.35 13.73
N ASP A 28 8.65 20.45 14.97
CA ASP A 28 9.52 20.55 16.15
C ASP A 28 10.45 19.35 16.29
N THR A 29 9.91 18.15 16.12
CA THR A 29 10.71 16.91 16.17
C THR A 29 11.78 16.90 15.09
N ILE A 30 11.43 17.23 13.85
CA ILE A 30 12.38 17.28 12.73
C ILE A 30 13.51 18.29 12.99
N ILE A 31 13.18 19.48 13.50
CA ILE A 31 14.16 20.54 13.73
C ILE A 31 15.02 20.24 14.96
N SER A 32 14.40 19.80 16.06
CA SER A 32 15.12 19.42 17.28
C SER A 32 16.05 18.22 17.08
N SER A 33 15.73 17.35 16.15
CA SER A 33 16.57 16.22 15.71
C SER A 33 17.67 16.61 14.70
N ASN A 34 17.88 17.92 14.47
CA ASN A 34 18.83 18.44 13.47
C ASN A 34 18.61 17.94 12.03
N LEU A 35 17.33 17.78 11.65
CA LEU A 35 16.90 17.31 10.34
C LEU A 35 16.26 18.43 9.49
N ALA A 36 16.56 19.69 9.77
CA ALA A 36 15.98 20.87 9.11
C ALA A 36 16.18 20.88 7.58
N ASP A 37 17.24 20.24 7.09
CA ASP A 37 17.51 20.08 5.66
C ASP A 37 16.37 19.40 4.90
N TYR A 38 15.53 18.62 5.57
CA TYR A 38 14.31 18.07 4.99
C TYR A 38 13.44 19.15 4.34
N TYR A 39 13.29 20.31 4.97
CA TYR A 39 12.47 21.41 4.46
C TYR A 39 13.10 22.12 3.25
N ARG A 40 14.41 21.94 3.03
CA ARG A 40 15.13 22.49 1.86
C ARG A 40 15.00 21.56 0.65
N PHE A 41 14.94 20.26 0.87
CA PHE A 41 14.97 19.26 -0.21
C PHE A 41 13.60 18.68 -0.58
N ARG A 42 12.57 18.88 0.25
CA ARG A 42 11.25 18.37 -0.08
C ARG A 42 10.66 19.10 -1.29
N THR A 43 10.10 18.35 -2.21
CA THR A 43 9.44 18.85 -3.42
C THR A 43 7.92 18.98 -3.25
N GLU A 44 7.33 18.19 -2.33
CA GLU A 44 5.89 18.13 -2.11
C GLU A 44 5.53 18.37 -0.64
N PRO A 45 4.33 18.89 -0.34
CA PRO A 45 3.84 18.98 1.02
C PRO A 45 3.67 17.57 1.61
N ALA A 46 4.14 17.37 2.85
CA ALA A 46 3.90 16.13 3.58
C ALA A 46 2.39 15.93 3.85
N ALA A 47 1.96 14.68 3.93
CA ALA A 47 0.62 14.33 4.41
C ALA A 47 0.40 14.92 5.82
N LYS A 48 -0.88 15.17 6.18
CA LYS A 48 -1.20 15.67 7.53
C LYS A 48 -0.73 14.66 8.56
N ALA A 49 0.09 15.11 9.52
CA ALA A 49 0.45 14.32 10.67
C ALA A 49 -0.79 14.14 11.55
N ASN A 50 -1.20 12.90 11.76
CA ASN A 50 -2.18 12.55 12.77
C ASN A 50 -1.45 12.33 14.11
N ALA A 51 -2.00 12.86 15.19
CA ALA A 51 -1.52 12.50 16.52
C ALA A 51 -1.64 10.99 16.72
N MET A 52 -0.60 10.38 17.30
CA MET A 52 -0.60 8.93 17.57
C MET A 52 -1.70 8.62 18.59
N PRO A 53 -2.79 7.91 18.23
CA PRO A 53 -3.80 7.49 19.18
C PRO A 53 -3.22 6.44 20.13
N ASP A 54 -3.70 6.38 21.36
CA ASP A 54 -3.24 5.40 22.34
C ASP A 54 -3.51 3.95 21.90
N SER A 55 -4.55 3.72 21.09
CA SER A 55 -4.82 2.43 20.46
C SER A 55 -3.66 1.96 19.57
N LEU A 56 -3.03 2.87 18.83
CA LEU A 56 -1.91 2.54 17.97
C LEU A 56 -0.67 2.11 18.79
N ARG A 57 -0.47 2.69 19.98
CA ARG A 57 0.63 2.26 20.87
C ARG A 57 0.46 0.81 21.34
N VAL A 58 -0.77 0.41 21.63
CA VAL A 58 -1.08 -0.96 22.02
C VAL A 58 -0.87 -1.92 20.85
N GLU A 59 -1.29 -1.52 19.65
CA GLU A 59 -1.05 -2.30 18.43
C GLU A 59 0.44 -2.45 18.13
N LEU A 60 1.22 -1.38 18.27
CA LEU A 60 2.66 -1.42 18.09
C LEU A 60 3.37 -2.33 19.07
N ALA A 61 2.93 -2.38 20.33
CA ALA A 61 3.48 -3.27 21.35
C ALA A 61 3.27 -4.76 21.02
N ASN A 62 2.24 -5.11 20.26
CA ASN A 62 2.00 -6.49 19.82
C ASN A 62 3.11 -7.01 18.88
N PHE A 63 3.80 -6.11 18.16
CA PHE A 63 4.92 -6.51 17.29
C PHE A 63 6.18 -6.88 18.06
N ASP A 64 6.27 -6.57 19.36
CA ASP A 64 7.40 -6.96 20.20
C ASP A 64 7.27 -8.39 20.74
N ALA A 65 6.10 -9.01 20.60
CA ALA A 65 5.92 -10.42 20.97
C ALA A 65 6.86 -11.31 20.15
N PRO A 66 7.64 -12.20 20.79
CA PRO A 66 8.70 -12.96 20.11
C PRO A 66 8.17 -13.81 18.96
N ASP A 67 6.96 -14.34 19.09
CA ASP A 67 6.31 -15.13 18.04
C ASP A 67 5.98 -14.27 16.81
N VAL A 68 5.44 -13.05 17.03
CA VAL A 68 5.10 -12.12 15.96
C VAL A 68 6.36 -11.57 15.30
N LEU A 69 7.38 -11.25 16.10
CA LEU A 69 8.65 -10.75 15.57
C LEU A 69 9.35 -11.82 14.70
N ALA A 70 9.31 -13.08 15.11
CA ALA A 70 9.88 -14.19 14.34
C ALA A 70 9.19 -14.39 12.98
N ASP A 71 7.88 -14.14 12.91
CA ASP A 71 7.09 -14.28 11.67
C ASP A 71 7.38 -13.16 10.65
N VAL A 72 7.74 -11.95 11.13
CA VAL A 72 7.91 -10.77 10.28
C VAL A 72 9.35 -10.37 10.05
N SER A 73 10.31 -10.98 10.77
CA SER A 73 11.73 -10.65 10.70
C SER A 73 12.62 -11.88 10.50
N ARG A 74 13.86 -11.64 10.06
CA ARG A 74 14.89 -12.67 9.94
C ARG A 74 16.02 -12.38 10.93
N LYS A 75 16.36 -13.37 11.77
CA LYS A 75 17.47 -13.24 12.70
C LYS A 75 18.76 -13.70 12.02
N GLN A 76 19.80 -12.83 11.98
CA GLN A 76 21.14 -13.12 11.49
C GLN A 76 22.16 -12.89 12.62
N GLY A 77 22.40 -13.90 13.44
CA GLY A 77 23.24 -13.78 14.62
C GLY A 77 22.62 -12.85 15.67
N GLU A 78 23.31 -11.77 16.03
CA GLU A 78 22.82 -10.75 16.97
C GLU A 78 21.94 -9.68 16.30
N LEU A 79 21.95 -9.62 14.96
CA LEU A 79 21.18 -8.66 14.18
C LEU A 79 19.84 -9.25 13.74
N THR A 80 18.85 -8.40 13.70
CA THR A 80 17.52 -8.71 13.19
C THR A 80 17.26 -7.86 11.94
N GLU A 81 16.79 -8.49 10.89
CA GLU A 81 16.48 -7.89 9.59
C GLU A 81 14.97 -7.90 9.37
N ILE A 82 14.40 -6.76 8.95
CA ILE A 82 12.97 -6.64 8.65
C ILE A 82 12.74 -5.73 7.44
N GLU A 83 11.71 -6.03 6.67
CA GLU A 83 11.13 -5.10 5.72
C GLU A 83 9.89 -4.43 6.33
N LEU A 84 9.84 -3.10 6.24
CA LEU A 84 8.70 -2.30 6.67
C LEU A 84 8.02 -1.69 5.44
N SER A 85 6.69 -1.76 5.41
CA SER A 85 5.87 -0.98 4.48
C SER A 85 5.64 0.40 5.09
N LEU A 86 5.93 1.44 4.32
CA LEU A 86 5.85 2.82 4.75
C LEU A 86 4.69 3.53 4.04
N SER A 87 3.91 4.30 4.79
CA SER A 87 2.82 5.10 4.24
C SER A 87 3.16 6.59 4.24
N GLY A 88 2.77 7.29 3.16
CA GLY A 88 2.93 8.74 3.06
C GLY A 88 4.27 9.22 2.51
N ILE A 89 5.07 8.34 1.91
CA ILE A 89 6.29 8.73 1.20
C ILE A 89 5.90 9.20 -0.19
N SER A 90 6.22 10.46 -0.51
CA SER A 90 5.96 11.05 -1.83
C SER A 90 7.23 11.47 -2.57
N CYS A 91 8.37 11.61 -1.87
CA CYS A 91 9.59 12.13 -2.47
C CYS A 91 10.87 11.57 -1.82
N ALA A 92 12.00 11.76 -2.49
CA ALA A 92 13.31 11.33 -1.98
C ALA A 92 13.71 11.99 -0.65
N ALA A 93 13.24 13.23 -0.39
CA ALA A 93 13.49 13.90 0.88
C ALA A 93 12.78 13.22 2.05
N CYS A 94 11.59 12.62 1.80
CA CYS A 94 10.89 11.81 2.80
C CYS A 94 11.69 10.55 3.15
N ALA A 95 12.22 9.86 2.15
CA ALA A 95 13.06 8.67 2.35
C ALA A 95 14.33 9.03 3.15
N TRP A 96 15.00 10.12 2.79
CA TRP A 96 16.17 10.62 3.51
C TRP A 96 15.85 10.96 4.97
N LEU A 97 14.71 11.62 5.23
CA LEU A 97 14.28 11.96 6.60
C LEU A 97 14.08 10.70 7.45
N ILE A 98 13.41 9.70 6.90
CA ILE A 98 13.17 8.42 7.59
C ILE A 98 14.49 7.72 7.90
N GLU A 99 15.40 7.63 6.92
CA GLU A 99 16.71 7.02 7.13
C GLU A 99 17.52 7.75 8.21
N LYS A 100 17.54 9.07 8.17
CA LYS A 100 18.25 9.89 9.17
C LYS A 100 17.68 9.71 10.56
N GLN A 101 16.34 9.68 10.69
CA GLN A 101 15.66 9.47 11.97
C GLN A 101 16.00 8.10 12.57
N LEU A 102 15.93 7.05 11.74
CA LEU A 102 16.22 5.69 12.20
C LEU A 102 17.70 5.50 12.55
N ARG A 103 18.62 6.13 11.82
CA ARG A 103 20.07 6.09 12.13
C ARG A 103 20.43 6.79 13.45
N GLN A 104 19.55 7.59 14.04
CA GLN A 104 19.76 8.17 15.36
C GLN A 104 19.53 7.17 16.49
N LEU A 105 18.84 6.08 16.22
CA LEU A 105 18.65 5.00 17.19
C LEU A 105 19.94 4.18 17.31
N PRO A 106 20.52 4.01 18.52
CA PRO A 106 21.83 3.39 18.70
C PRO A 106 21.87 1.91 18.28
N ALA A 107 20.71 1.24 18.29
CA ALA A 107 20.58 -0.16 17.91
C ALA A 107 20.51 -0.38 16.38
N VAL A 108 20.37 0.66 15.57
CA VAL A 108 20.22 0.55 14.12
C VAL A 108 21.59 0.43 13.46
N HIS A 109 21.81 -0.70 12.78
CA HIS A 109 23.03 -0.97 12.04
C HIS A 109 22.94 -0.50 10.59
N GLN A 110 21.84 -0.83 9.91
CA GLN A 110 21.63 -0.45 8.52
C GLN A 110 20.15 -0.10 8.27
N VAL A 111 19.94 0.96 7.49
CA VAL A 111 18.61 1.34 7.02
C VAL A 111 18.69 1.81 5.58
N ASN A 112 17.75 1.36 4.76
CA ASN A 112 17.62 1.74 3.36
C ASN A 112 16.13 1.90 3.04
N VAL A 113 15.76 3.08 2.53
CA VAL A 113 14.37 3.40 2.18
C VAL A 113 14.22 3.55 0.68
N ASN A 114 13.36 2.74 0.08
CA ASN A 114 12.99 2.84 -1.31
C ASN A 114 11.67 3.61 -1.44
N SER A 115 11.74 4.84 -1.95
CA SER A 115 10.57 5.71 -2.13
C SER A 115 9.60 5.22 -3.21
N THR A 116 10.06 4.45 -4.20
CA THR A 116 9.23 3.93 -5.28
C THR A 116 8.36 2.76 -4.83
N THR A 117 8.96 1.84 -4.06
CA THR A 117 8.24 0.67 -3.52
C THR A 117 7.60 0.95 -2.16
N GLN A 118 7.86 2.12 -1.58
CA GLN A 118 7.43 2.52 -0.24
C GLN A 118 7.85 1.51 0.84
N ARG A 119 9.06 0.95 0.70
CA ARG A 119 9.61 -0.04 1.62
C ARG A 119 10.86 0.48 2.31
N CYS A 120 11.02 0.06 3.57
CA CYS A 120 12.22 0.29 4.34
C CYS A 120 12.81 -1.05 4.75
N HIS A 121 14.03 -1.29 4.34
CA HIS A 121 14.85 -2.39 4.81
C HIS A 121 15.63 -1.93 6.03
N LEU A 122 15.44 -2.60 7.16
CA LEU A 122 16.05 -2.26 8.44
C LEU A 122 16.80 -3.46 9.01
N VAL A 123 18.03 -3.20 9.46
CA VAL A 123 18.87 -4.15 10.22
C VAL A 123 19.24 -3.52 11.53
N TRP A 124 18.87 -4.15 12.66
CA TRP A 124 19.10 -3.59 13.99
C TRP A 124 19.26 -4.67 15.06
N HIS A 125 19.68 -4.27 16.25
CA HIS A 125 19.72 -5.12 17.45
C HIS A 125 18.37 -5.11 18.15
N SER A 126 17.53 -6.10 17.94
CA SER A 126 16.17 -6.18 18.50
C SER A 126 16.17 -6.33 20.03
N GLU A 127 17.27 -6.79 20.63
CA GLU A 127 17.41 -6.90 22.08
C GLU A 127 17.66 -5.53 22.75
N GLN A 128 18.22 -4.56 22.02
CA GLN A 128 18.51 -3.21 22.55
C GLN A 128 17.34 -2.24 22.33
N THR A 129 16.65 -2.37 21.18
CA THR A 129 15.53 -1.50 20.83
C THR A 129 14.39 -2.37 20.28
N PRO A 130 13.22 -2.38 20.93
CA PRO A 130 12.07 -3.14 20.44
C PRO A 130 11.52 -2.54 19.15
N LEU A 131 10.84 -3.36 18.33
CA LEU A 131 10.27 -2.92 17.05
C LEU A 131 9.24 -1.80 17.25
N SER A 132 8.47 -1.86 18.33
CA SER A 132 7.50 -0.82 18.68
C SER A 132 8.14 0.56 18.82
N GLU A 133 9.35 0.66 19.38
CA GLU A 133 10.07 1.93 19.52
C GLU A 133 10.55 2.46 18.17
N VAL A 134 11.02 1.58 17.28
CA VAL A 134 11.37 1.92 15.90
C VAL A 134 10.17 2.50 15.17
N LEU A 135 9.01 1.83 15.23
CA LEU A 135 7.77 2.26 14.59
C LEU A 135 7.25 3.57 15.21
N ALA A 136 7.34 3.71 16.55
CA ALA A 136 6.98 4.93 17.24
C ALA A 136 7.85 6.13 16.83
N SER A 137 9.15 5.91 16.58
CA SER A 137 10.07 6.97 16.12
C SER A 137 9.66 7.52 14.75
N LEU A 138 9.17 6.64 13.85
CA LEU A 138 8.66 7.05 12.54
C LEU A 138 7.34 7.82 12.65
N THR A 139 6.47 7.41 13.57
CA THR A 139 5.21 8.11 13.82
C THR A 139 5.45 9.53 14.36
N LYS A 140 6.49 9.74 15.16
CA LYS A 140 6.88 11.09 15.66
C LYS A 140 7.20 12.07 14.54
N ILE A 141 7.75 11.60 13.43
CA ILE A 141 8.04 12.42 12.24
C ILE A 141 6.91 12.40 11.22
N GLY A 142 5.75 11.81 11.56
CA GLY A 142 4.53 11.86 10.76
C GLY A 142 4.37 10.74 9.73
N TYR A 143 5.22 9.70 9.78
CA TYR A 143 5.11 8.53 8.89
C TYR A 143 4.56 7.32 9.64
N GLN A 144 3.75 6.54 8.96
CA GLN A 144 3.28 5.26 9.47
C GLN A 144 4.07 4.13 8.82
N ALA A 145 4.47 3.17 9.63
CA ALA A 145 5.16 1.97 9.19
C ALA A 145 4.51 0.73 9.78
N SER A 146 4.48 -0.33 9.00
CA SER A 146 4.03 -1.65 9.44
C SER A 146 4.98 -2.72 8.90
N PRO A 147 5.18 -3.85 9.60
CA PRO A 147 5.94 -4.96 9.09
C PRO A 147 5.38 -5.44 7.75
N PHE A 148 6.28 -5.62 6.78
CA PHE A 148 5.92 -6.15 5.47
C PHE A 148 6.04 -7.67 5.49
N VAL A 149 4.91 -8.36 5.30
CA VAL A 149 4.86 -9.82 5.18
C VAL A 149 4.62 -10.16 3.72
N ALA A 150 5.69 -10.50 3.00
CA ALA A 150 5.65 -10.83 1.57
C ALA A 150 4.61 -11.91 1.23
N ASP A 151 4.50 -12.91 2.08
CA ASP A 151 3.57 -14.03 1.86
C ASP A 151 2.09 -13.61 1.84
N LYS A 152 1.69 -12.65 2.66
CA LYS A 152 0.28 -12.19 2.70
C LYS A 152 -0.09 -11.37 1.48
N GLU A 153 0.77 -10.44 1.04
CA GLU A 153 0.53 -9.65 -0.17
C GLU A 153 0.59 -10.54 -1.43
N GLU A 154 1.54 -11.45 -1.49
CA GLU A 154 1.66 -12.40 -2.60
C GLU A 154 0.45 -13.35 -2.66
N GLN A 155 -0.05 -13.83 -1.53
CA GLN A 155 -1.26 -14.63 -1.47
C GLN A 155 -2.51 -13.85 -1.88
N GLN A 156 -2.65 -12.60 -1.45
CA GLN A 156 -3.76 -11.73 -1.85
C GLN A 156 -3.69 -11.44 -3.36
N PHE A 157 -2.52 -11.08 -3.87
CA PHE A 157 -2.32 -10.85 -5.31
C PHE A 157 -2.59 -12.11 -6.14
N LYS A 158 -2.11 -13.28 -5.71
CA LYS A 158 -2.41 -14.56 -6.38
C LYS A 158 -3.90 -14.90 -6.33
N ALA A 159 -4.58 -14.62 -5.23
CA ALA A 159 -6.02 -14.83 -5.11
C ALA A 159 -6.81 -13.90 -6.03
N GLU A 160 -6.45 -12.63 -6.11
CA GLU A 160 -7.06 -11.67 -7.05
C GLU A 160 -6.78 -12.06 -8.49
N LEU A 161 -5.54 -12.33 -8.84
CA LEU A 161 -5.15 -12.77 -10.18
C LEU A 161 -5.91 -14.04 -10.60
N SER A 162 -6.04 -15.00 -9.68
CA SER A 162 -6.80 -16.23 -9.90
C SER A 162 -8.29 -15.96 -10.20
N ARG A 163 -8.91 -14.99 -9.49
CA ARG A 163 -10.29 -14.57 -9.75
C ARG A 163 -10.43 -13.93 -11.12
N PHE A 164 -9.51 -13.03 -11.48
CA PHE A 164 -9.49 -12.40 -12.80
C PHE A 164 -9.31 -13.40 -13.92
N LEU A 165 -8.35 -14.32 -13.78
CA LEU A 165 -8.10 -15.37 -14.78
C LEU A 165 -9.31 -16.30 -14.96
N LYS A 166 -10.00 -16.68 -13.88
CA LYS A 166 -11.22 -17.49 -13.97
C LYS A 166 -12.33 -16.75 -14.72
N ARG A 167 -12.53 -15.46 -14.44
CA ARG A 167 -13.53 -14.64 -15.15
C ARG A 167 -13.17 -14.49 -16.62
N LEU A 168 -11.91 -14.22 -16.92
CA LEU A 168 -11.41 -14.10 -18.30
C LEU A 168 -11.59 -15.41 -19.08
N ALA A 169 -11.28 -16.56 -18.45
CA ALA A 169 -11.44 -17.87 -19.08
C ALA A 169 -12.92 -18.16 -19.38
N VAL A 170 -13.82 -17.92 -18.42
CA VAL A 170 -15.25 -18.12 -18.64
C VAL A 170 -15.78 -17.21 -19.75
N SER A 171 -15.44 -15.91 -19.71
CA SER A 171 -15.88 -14.98 -20.74
C SER A 171 -15.32 -15.33 -22.12
N GLY A 172 -14.04 -15.72 -22.21
CA GLY A 172 -13.39 -16.11 -23.46
C GLY A 172 -14.02 -17.34 -24.09
N ILE A 173 -14.24 -18.40 -23.30
CA ILE A 173 -14.88 -19.63 -23.78
C ILE A 173 -16.32 -19.37 -24.25
N MET A 174 -17.12 -18.65 -23.45
CA MET A 174 -18.49 -18.35 -23.80
C MET A 174 -18.60 -17.43 -25.03
N SER A 175 -17.75 -16.40 -25.11
CA SER A 175 -17.70 -15.51 -26.27
C SER A 175 -17.31 -16.25 -27.56
N MET A 176 -16.36 -17.18 -27.46
CA MET A 176 -15.96 -18.01 -28.61
C MET A 176 -17.13 -18.89 -29.09
N GLN A 177 -17.90 -19.49 -28.16
CA GLN A 177 -19.09 -20.27 -28.49
C GLN A 177 -20.17 -19.44 -29.16
N VAL A 178 -20.46 -18.23 -28.62
CA VAL A 178 -21.44 -17.32 -29.19
C VAL A 178 -21.01 -16.88 -30.60
N MET A 179 -19.72 -16.60 -30.80
CA MET A 179 -19.18 -16.23 -32.10
C MET A 179 -19.34 -17.37 -33.13
N MET A 180 -19.06 -18.63 -32.70
CA MET A 180 -19.25 -19.78 -33.56
C MET A 180 -20.73 -19.98 -33.96
N LEU A 181 -21.67 -19.78 -33.02
CA LEU A 181 -23.11 -19.82 -33.31
C LEU A 181 -23.55 -18.70 -34.24
N ALA A 182 -23.01 -17.48 -34.07
CA ALA A 182 -23.30 -16.35 -34.95
C ALA A 182 -22.82 -16.61 -36.38
N VAL A 183 -21.63 -17.19 -36.56
CA VAL A 183 -21.11 -17.61 -37.87
C VAL A 183 -21.98 -18.69 -38.49
N ALA A 184 -22.43 -19.68 -37.69
CA ALA A 184 -23.34 -20.74 -38.18
C ALA A 184 -24.69 -20.17 -38.61
N LEU A 185 -25.25 -19.21 -37.88
CA LEU A 185 -26.48 -18.51 -38.26
C LEU A 185 -26.33 -17.71 -39.57
N TYR A 186 -25.17 -17.00 -39.71
CA TYR A 186 -24.90 -16.21 -40.91
C TYR A 186 -24.78 -17.09 -42.17
N PHE A 187 -24.06 -18.21 -42.09
CA PHE A 187 -23.96 -19.17 -43.19
C PHE A 187 -25.27 -19.92 -43.39
N GLY A 188 -26.03 -20.18 -42.35
CA GLY A 188 -27.31 -20.83 -42.40
C GLY A 188 -28.40 -20.01 -43.14
N ASP A 189 -28.36 -18.71 -42.99
CA ASP A 189 -29.25 -17.78 -43.69
C ASP A 189 -28.97 -17.79 -45.19
N TYR A 190 -27.69 -18.03 -45.59
CA TYR A 190 -27.30 -18.14 -46.99
C TYR A 190 -27.57 -19.53 -47.60
N SER A 191 -27.56 -20.60 -46.81
CA SER A 191 -27.76 -21.99 -47.23
C SER A 191 -29.18 -22.53 -47.04
N GLY A 192 -30.15 -21.73 -46.59
CA GLY A 192 -31.55 -22.10 -46.51
C GLY A 192 -31.93 -23.00 -45.32
N ILE A 193 -31.33 -22.82 -44.15
CA ILE A 193 -31.74 -23.51 -42.93
C ILE A 193 -33.17 -23.12 -42.54
N GLU A 194 -34.00 -24.11 -42.15
CA GLU A 194 -35.38 -23.91 -41.71
C GLU A 194 -35.48 -22.90 -40.55
N ALA A 195 -36.47 -22.01 -40.60
CA ALA A 195 -36.68 -20.95 -39.62
C ALA A 195 -36.81 -21.44 -38.16
N SER A 196 -37.24 -22.70 -37.96
CA SER A 196 -37.30 -23.34 -36.64
C SER A 196 -35.92 -23.53 -35.99
N HIS A 197 -34.92 -23.90 -36.77
CA HIS A 197 -33.54 -24.10 -36.30
C HIS A 197 -32.85 -22.77 -36.00
N GLN A 198 -33.13 -21.73 -36.78
CA GLN A 198 -32.62 -20.36 -36.51
C GLN A 198 -33.11 -19.82 -35.16
N GLY A 199 -34.40 -20.03 -34.84
CA GLY A 199 -34.99 -19.65 -33.56
C GLY A 199 -34.28 -20.35 -32.37
N TYR A 200 -34.03 -21.63 -32.50
CA TYR A 200 -33.35 -22.43 -31.46
C TYR A 200 -31.92 -21.96 -31.21
N LEU A 201 -31.14 -21.71 -32.24
CA LEU A 201 -29.77 -21.21 -32.12
C LEU A 201 -29.70 -19.80 -31.50
N ARG A 202 -30.69 -18.93 -31.77
CA ARG A 202 -30.78 -17.61 -31.12
C ARG A 202 -31.03 -17.73 -29.61
N TRP A 203 -31.90 -18.63 -29.18
CA TRP A 203 -32.14 -18.88 -27.76
C TRP A 203 -30.91 -19.44 -27.06
N ILE A 204 -30.16 -20.37 -27.66
CA ILE A 204 -28.91 -20.89 -27.10
C ILE A 204 -27.87 -19.77 -26.96
N SER A 205 -27.72 -18.90 -27.97
CA SER A 205 -26.78 -17.79 -27.87
C SER A 205 -27.15 -16.80 -26.76
N LEU A 206 -28.43 -16.55 -26.52
CA LEU A 206 -28.91 -15.73 -25.42
C LEU A 206 -28.55 -16.34 -24.07
N PHE A 207 -28.75 -17.65 -23.87
CA PHE A 207 -28.36 -18.34 -22.64
C PHE A 207 -26.87 -18.34 -22.39
N LEU A 208 -26.05 -18.43 -23.45
CA LEU A 208 -24.59 -18.36 -23.33
C LEU A 208 -24.05 -16.96 -23.05
N THR A 209 -24.74 -15.91 -23.50
CA THR A 209 -24.34 -14.53 -23.20
C THR A 209 -24.68 -14.09 -21.78
N LEU A 210 -25.69 -14.69 -21.17
CA LEU A 210 -26.19 -14.31 -19.83
C LEU A 210 -25.10 -14.46 -18.74
N PRO A 211 -24.34 -15.56 -18.63
CA PRO A 211 -23.21 -15.67 -17.69
C PRO A 211 -22.09 -14.66 -17.98
N VAL A 212 -21.82 -14.32 -19.23
CA VAL A 212 -20.79 -13.34 -19.56
C VAL A 212 -21.17 -11.97 -19.01
N VAL A 213 -22.42 -11.54 -19.20
CA VAL A 213 -22.91 -10.24 -18.71
C VAL A 213 -23.01 -10.22 -17.18
N LEU A 214 -23.57 -11.25 -16.56
CA LEU A 214 -23.84 -11.26 -15.13
C LEU A 214 -22.60 -11.58 -14.28
N TYR A 215 -21.65 -12.35 -14.79
CA TYR A 215 -20.49 -12.79 -14.01
C TYR A 215 -19.20 -12.04 -14.38
N ALA A 216 -18.94 -11.83 -15.67
CA ALA A 216 -17.70 -11.21 -16.12
C ALA A 216 -17.77 -9.67 -16.09
N ALA A 217 -18.94 -9.06 -16.35
CA ALA A 217 -19.11 -7.60 -16.40
C ALA A 217 -19.35 -6.94 -15.03
N LEU A 218 -19.73 -7.70 -14.00
CA LEU A 218 -20.06 -7.18 -12.67
C LEU A 218 -18.98 -6.35 -11.97
N PRO A 219 -17.65 -6.53 -12.19
CA PRO A 219 -16.63 -5.70 -11.55
C PRO A 219 -16.34 -4.37 -12.28
N PHE A 220 -16.96 -4.10 -13.41
CA PHE A 220 -16.85 -2.86 -14.17
C PHE A 220 -18.12 -2.02 -14.04
#